data_a1cb5dcbd0e445e5180357ff3d7db856
#
_entry.id   a1cb5dcbd0e445e5180357ff3d7db856
#
_cell.length_a   1.000
_cell.length_b   1.000
_cell.length_c   1.000
_cell.angle_alpha   90.00
_cell.angle_beta   90.00
_cell.angle_gamma   90.00
#
_symmetry.space_group_name_H-M   'P 1'
#
loop_
_entity.id
_entity.type
_entity.pdbx_description
1 polymer ?
#
loop_
_entity_poly.entity_id
_entity_poly.type
_entity_poly.pdbx_seq_one_letter_code
_entity_poly.pdbx_strand_id
1 'polypeptide(L)'
;MNTYCLPPEITPEIFLRDYWQKKPLLIRNGLPEIIDELDASEIMNLAQSEDVTARLIKQHSEDNWELFTSPFDLDDFENLPDRWSILIQNLEQWSPSLGSLWNKFGFIPQWQRDDIMVSMAPDGGSVGKHYDEYDVFLVQAYGHRRWQLVDSA
;
A
#
# COMPACT_ATOMS: atom_id res chain seq x y z
N MET A 1 11.58 7.04 -21.13
CA MET A 1 10.90 6.74 -19.85
C MET A 1 10.88 5.24 -19.68
N ASN A 2 11.17 4.74 -18.49
CA ASN A 2 11.12 3.30 -18.24
C ASN A 2 9.67 2.82 -18.35
N THR A 3 9.44 1.78 -19.13
CA THR A 3 8.08 1.23 -19.31
C THR A 3 7.55 0.64 -18.01
N TYR A 4 8.44 0.06 -17.20
CA TYR A 4 8.12 -0.61 -15.93
C TYR A 4 8.71 0.13 -14.74
N CYS A 5 8.25 -0.21 -13.54
CA CYS A 5 8.79 0.31 -12.27
C CYS A 5 10.20 -0.20 -11.93
N LEU A 6 10.76 -1.09 -12.75
CA LEU A 6 12.08 -1.68 -12.56
C LEU A 6 13.20 -0.69 -12.89
N PRO A 7 14.36 -0.75 -12.21
CA PRO A 7 15.51 0.04 -12.57
C PRO A 7 16.10 -0.41 -13.93
N PRO A 8 16.81 0.48 -14.66
CA PRO A 8 17.26 0.20 -16.04
C PRO A 8 18.09 -1.08 -16.21
N GLU A 9 18.83 -1.47 -15.19
CA GLU A 9 19.71 -2.65 -15.19
C GLU A 9 18.97 -3.96 -14.88
N ILE A 10 17.70 -3.90 -14.45
CA ILE A 10 16.89 -5.09 -14.11
C ILE A 10 15.75 -5.20 -15.11
N THR A 11 15.89 -6.11 -16.07
CA THR A 11 14.78 -6.43 -16.98
C THR A 11 13.71 -7.27 -16.27
N PRO A 12 12.47 -7.33 -16.82
CA PRO A 12 11.45 -8.24 -16.30
C PRO A 12 11.91 -9.68 -16.11
N GLU A 13 12.69 -10.21 -17.05
CA GLU A 13 13.21 -11.59 -16.99
C GLU A 13 14.21 -11.75 -15.84
N ILE A 14 15.09 -10.77 -15.62
CA ILE A 14 16.03 -10.77 -14.49
C ILE A 14 15.25 -10.69 -13.18
N PHE A 15 14.24 -9.80 -13.09
CA PHE A 15 13.42 -9.66 -11.89
C PHE A 15 12.70 -10.96 -11.56
N LEU A 16 11.99 -11.57 -12.50
CA LEU A 16 11.25 -12.80 -12.31
C LEU A 16 12.17 -14.00 -11.97
N ARG A 17 13.35 -14.02 -12.56
CA ARG A 17 14.32 -15.11 -12.32
C ARG A 17 15.01 -14.99 -10.97
N ASP A 18 15.43 -13.78 -10.56
CA ASP A 18 16.40 -13.60 -9.47
C ASP A 18 15.78 -13.00 -8.19
N TYR A 19 14.61 -12.34 -8.28
CA TYR A 19 13.97 -11.64 -7.17
C TYR A 19 12.58 -12.17 -6.83
N TRP A 20 11.70 -12.31 -7.81
CA TRP A 20 10.31 -12.69 -7.62
C TRP A 20 10.20 -13.99 -6.80
N GLN A 21 9.49 -13.93 -5.67
CA GLN A 21 9.32 -15.04 -4.71
C GLN A 21 10.64 -15.59 -4.13
N LYS A 22 11.72 -14.82 -4.16
CA LYS A 22 13.04 -15.28 -3.69
C LYS A 22 13.70 -14.33 -2.71
N LYS A 23 13.65 -13.04 -2.98
CA LYS A 23 14.27 -12.03 -2.13
C LYS A 23 13.71 -10.64 -2.42
N PRO A 24 13.67 -9.74 -1.42
CA PRO A 24 13.22 -8.37 -1.63
C PRO A 24 14.16 -7.59 -2.55
N LEU A 25 13.58 -6.65 -3.31
CA LEU A 25 14.28 -5.68 -4.14
C LEU A 25 13.86 -4.26 -3.73
N LEU A 26 14.83 -3.42 -3.38
CA LEU A 26 14.58 -1.99 -3.16
C LEU A 26 14.82 -1.21 -4.45
N ILE A 27 13.78 -0.54 -4.95
CA ILE A 27 13.84 0.29 -6.15
C ILE A 27 13.68 1.75 -5.74
N ARG A 28 14.72 2.56 -5.95
CA ARG A 28 14.67 4.00 -5.70
C ARG A 28 14.11 4.72 -6.93
N ASN A 29 13.15 5.65 -6.69
CA ASN A 29 12.52 6.44 -7.76
C ASN A 29 11.89 5.59 -8.87
N GLY A 30 11.34 4.42 -8.53
CA GLY A 30 10.73 3.52 -9.53
C GLY A 30 9.45 4.08 -10.14
N LEU A 31 8.73 4.91 -9.40
CA LEU A 31 7.45 5.51 -9.78
C LEU A 31 7.41 6.99 -9.35
N PRO A 32 8.22 7.88 -9.95
CA PRO A 32 8.30 9.27 -9.53
C PRO A 32 6.99 10.05 -9.75
N GLU A 33 6.15 9.59 -10.67
CA GLU A 33 4.86 10.19 -11.01
C GLU A 33 3.75 9.93 -9.96
N ILE A 34 3.93 8.98 -9.05
CA ILE A 34 2.89 8.61 -8.07
C ILE A 34 2.64 9.69 -7.01
N ILE A 35 3.60 10.57 -6.78
CA ILE A 35 3.57 11.55 -5.69
C ILE A 35 2.41 12.53 -5.84
N ASP A 36 2.04 12.86 -7.06
CA ASP A 36 0.99 13.85 -7.36
C ASP A 36 -0.41 13.22 -7.48
N GLU A 37 -0.53 11.90 -7.34
CA GLU A 37 -1.78 11.16 -7.60
C GLU A 37 -2.61 10.91 -6.34
N LEU A 38 -2.07 11.18 -5.16
CA LEU A 38 -2.73 10.87 -3.88
C LEU A 38 -2.72 12.04 -2.93
N ASP A 39 -3.91 12.60 -2.68
CA ASP A 39 -4.14 13.59 -1.63
C ASP A 39 -4.68 12.92 -0.36
N ALA A 40 -4.15 13.31 0.80
CA ALA A 40 -4.56 12.75 2.09
C ALA A 40 -6.04 13.00 2.40
N SER A 41 -6.59 14.14 1.97
CA SER A 41 -8.01 14.47 2.16
C SER A 41 -8.90 13.59 1.28
N GLU A 42 -8.48 13.29 0.07
CA GLU A 42 -9.20 12.36 -0.83
C GLU A 42 -9.22 10.95 -0.28
N ILE A 43 -8.09 10.47 0.27
CA ILE A 43 -8.01 9.17 0.95
C ILE A 43 -8.99 9.11 2.12
N MET A 44 -9.03 10.14 2.96
CA MET A 44 -9.95 10.19 4.10
C MET A 44 -11.42 10.27 3.66
N ASN A 45 -11.74 11.00 2.59
CA ASN A 45 -13.08 11.07 2.04
C ASN A 45 -13.52 9.73 1.45
N LEU A 46 -12.64 9.04 0.72
CA LEU A 46 -12.91 7.71 0.19
C LEU A 46 -13.14 6.70 1.32
N ALA A 47 -12.34 6.74 2.37
CA ALA A 47 -12.48 5.84 3.51
C ALA A 47 -13.85 5.94 4.19
N GLN A 48 -14.48 7.12 4.17
CA GLN A 48 -15.79 7.37 4.76
C GLN A 48 -16.97 7.02 3.82
N SER A 49 -16.69 6.61 2.60
CA SER A 49 -17.73 6.18 1.66
C SER A 49 -18.24 4.78 2.01
N GLU A 50 -19.56 4.59 2.03
CA GLU A 50 -20.21 3.29 2.32
C GLU A 50 -19.87 2.21 1.29
N ASP A 51 -19.52 2.62 0.05
CA ASP A 51 -19.21 1.70 -1.05
C ASP A 51 -17.74 1.25 -1.06
N VAL A 52 -16.90 1.86 -0.22
CA VAL A 52 -15.46 1.62 -0.20
C VAL A 52 -15.06 0.60 0.87
N THR A 53 -14.33 -0.42 0.46
CA THR A 53 -13.76 -1.37 1.43
C THR A 53 -12.52 -0.77 2.07
N ALA A 54 -12.64 -0.44 3.35
CA ALA A 54 -11.54 0.15 4.12
C ALA A 54 -11.40 -0.45 5.52
N ARG A 55 -10.23 -0.30 6.10
CA ARG A 55 -9.89 -0.74 7.46
C ARG A 55 -9.20 0.39 8.20
N LEU A 56 -9.62 0.65 9.43
CA LEU A 56 -8.98 1.59 10.35
C LEU A 56 -8.36 0.79 11.49
N ILE A 57 -7.07 0.96 11.69
CA ILE A 57 -6.30 0.31 12.74
C ILE A 57 -5.87 1.39 13.72
N LYS A 58 -6.24 1.23 15.00
CA LYS A 58 -5.86 2.10 16.10
C LYS A 58 -4.92 1.36 17.04
N GLN A 59 -3.77 1.95 17.34
CA GLN A 59 -2.81 1.41 18.30
C GLN A 59 -2.77 2.28 19.55
N HIS A 60 -3.30 1.77 20.66
CA HIS A 60 -3.34 2.45 21.95
C HIS A 60 -2.07 2.20 22.79
N SER A 61 -1.49 1.01 22.66
CA SER A 61 -0.21 0.64 23.27
C SER A 61 0.50 -0.41 22.41
N GLU A 62 1.65 -0.91 22.88
CA GLU A 62 2.43 -1.92 22.14
C GLU A 62 1.62 -3.19 21.85
N ASP A 63 0.78 -3.61 22.83
CA ASP A 63 -0.02 -4.83 22.74
C ASP A 63 -1.53 -4.57 22.60
N ASN A 64 -1.98 -3.31 22.53
CA ASN A 64 -3.38 -2.95 22.44
C ASN A 64 -3.71 -2.32 21.10
N TRP A 65 -4.36 -3.11 20.25
CA TRP A 65 -4.75 -2.76 18.89
C TRP A 65 -6.25 -2.96 18.69
N GLU A 66 -6.87 -2.03 17.98
CA GLU A 66 -8.25 -2.14 17.54
C GLU A 66 -8.31 -2.08 16.01
N LEU A 67 -9.16 -2.91 15.43
CA LEU A 67 -9.43 -2.97 13.99
C LEU A 67 -10.90 -2.70 13.73
N PHE A 68 -11.16 -1.69 12.94
CA PHE A 68 -12.47 -1.34 12.40
C PHE A 68 -12.50 -1.60 10.91
N THR A 69 -13.66 -1.99 10.39
CA THR A 69 -13.89 -2.18 8.95
C THR A 69 -15.05 -1.31 8.49
N SER A 70 -14.97 -0.80 7.26
CA SER A 70 -16.07 -0.03 6.66
C SER A 70 -17.38 -0.85 6.58
N PRO A 71 -18.56 -0.23 6.61
CA PRO A 71 -18.75 1.22 6.70
C PRO A 71 -18.40 1.76 8.08
N PHE A 72 -17.81 2.97 8.11
CA PHE A 72 -17.44 3.64 9.36
C PHE A 72 -18.49 4.64 9.78
N ASP A 73 -18.66 4.81 11.11
CA ASP A 73 -19.36 5.93 11.70
C ASP A 73 -18.44 7.15 11.83
N LEU A 74 -19.00 8.35 11.91
CA LEU A 74 -18.21 9.56 12.12
C LEU A 74 -17.37 9.50 13.40
N ASP A 75 -17.91 8.88 14.44
CA ASP A 75 -17.25 8.69 15.73
C ASP A 75 -15.98 7.82 15.62
N ASP A 76 -15.86 6.97 14.60
CA ASP A 76 -14.68 6.15 14.38
C ASP A 76 -13.42 6.98 14.09
N PHE A 77 -13.60 8.19 13.53
CA PHE A 77 -12.53 9.13 13.23
C PHE A 77 -12.35 10.21 14.30
N GLU A 78 -13.25 10.28 15.27
CA GLU A 78 -13.09 11.15 16.42
C GLU A 78 -12.11 10.54 17.44
N ASN A 79 -11.30 11.38 18.06
CA ASN A 79 -10.37 10.96 19.11
C ASN A 79 -9.42 9.82 18.69
N LEU A 80 -8.89 9.90 17.47
CA LEU A 80 -7.87 8.97 17.01
C LEU A 80 -6.65 9.02 17.96
N PRO A 81 -6.06 7.88 18.35
CA PRO A 81 -4.80 7.87 19.10
C PRO A 81 -3.66 8.43 18.23
N ASP A 82 -2.50 8.71 18.83
CA ASP A 82 -1.33 9.19 18.09
C ASP A 82 -0.89 8.22 16.99
N ARG A 83 -1.18 6.94 17.15
CA ARG A 83 -0.82 5.89 16.20
C ARG A 83 -2.05 5.21 15.63
N TRP A 84 -2.26 5.44 14.35
CA TRP A 84 -3.32 4.78 13.59
C TRP A 84 -2.88 4.56 12.15
N SER A 85 -3.62 3.74 11.44
CA SER A 85 -3.46 3.55 9.99
C SER A 85 -4.80 3.31 9.35
N ILE A 86 -5.05 3.93 8.20
CA ILE A 86 -6.18 3.62 7.34
C ILE A 86 -5.70 2.92 6.08
N LEU A 87 -6.42 1.87 5.68
CA LEU A 87 -6.14 1.09 4.47
C LEU A 87 -7.40 1.07 3.63
N ILE A 88 -7.27 1.39 2.34
CA ILE A 88 -8.37 1.34 1.37
C ILE A 88 -8.00 0.35 0.29
N GLN A 89 -8.87 -0.62 0.03
CA GLN A 89 -8.69 -1.65 -0.99
C GLN A 89 -9.34 -1.26 -2.32
N ASN A 90 -8.89 -1.91 -3.40
CA ASN A 90 -9.43 -1.74 -4.75
C ASN A 90 -9.44 -0.28 -5.23
N LEU A 91 -8.40 0.48 -4.92
CA LEU A 91 -8.33 1.91 -5.17
C LEU A 91 -8.40 2.24 -6.68
N GLU A 92 -7.99 1.32 -7.54
CA GLU A 92 -8.11 1.43 -9.01
C GLU A 92 -9.56 1.56 -9.50
N GLN A 93 -10.54 1.14 -8.71
CA GLN A 93 -11.97 1.30 -9.04
C GLN A 93 -12.45 2.73 -8.81
N TRP A 94 -11.78 3.47 -7.94
CA TRP A 94 -12.14 4.81 -7.51
C TRP A 94 -11.28 5.89 -8.16
N SER A 95 -10.07 5.54 -8.61
CA SER A 95 -9.14 6.45 -9.27
C SER A 95 -8.58 5.83 -10.56
N PRO A 96 -9.07 6.24 -11.74
CA PRO A 96 -8.57 5.75 -13.03
C PRO A 96 -7.09 6.04 -13.25
N SER A 97 -6.55 7.14 -12.71
CA SER A 97 -5.14 7.47 -12.80
C SER A 97 -4.30 6.43 -12.06
N LEU A 98 -4.71 6.05 -10.84
CA LEU A 98 -4.06 4.99 -10.08
C LEU A 98 -4.21 3.62 -10.76
N GLY A 99 -5.35 3.34 -11.38
CA GLY A 99 -5.53 2.15 -12.20
C GLY A 99 -4.49 2.03 -13.31
N SER A 100 -3.99 3.15 -13.84
CA SER A 100 -2.93 3.16 -14.85
C SER A 100 -1.59 2.64 -14.34
N LEU A 101 -1.37 2.59 -13.02
CA LEU A 101 -0.16 2.02 -12.42
C LEU A 101 0.03 0.55 -12.79
N TRP A 102 -1.04 -0.19 -13.08
CA TRP A 102 -0.94 -1.57 -13.55
C TRP A 102 -0.03 -1.71 -14.77
N ASN A 103 0.08 -0.67 -15.61
CA ASN A 103 0.98 -0.69 -16.77
C ASN A 103 2.45 -0.77 -16.36
N LYS A 104 2.80 -0.19 -15.19
CA LYS A 104 4.17 -0.23 -14.64
C LYS A 104 4.55 -1.62 -14.11
N PHE A 105 3.57 -2.44 -13.85
CA PHE A 105 3.71 -3.83 -13.39
C PHE A 105 3.30 -4.84 -14.48
N GLY A 106 3.30 -4.43 -15.74
CA GLY A 106 2.87 -5.23 -16.89
C GLY A 106 3.63 -6.54 -17.11
N PHE A 107 4.78 -6.71 -16.45
CA PHE A 107 5.57 -7.95 -16.45
C PHE A 107 5.02 -9.03 -15.51
N ILE A 108 4.09 -8.69 -14.62
CA ILE A 108 3.31 -9.67 -13.83
C ILE A 108 2.02 -9.99 -14.60
N PRO A 109 1.68 -11.26 -14.82
CA PRO A 109 0.45 -11.64 -15.50
C PRO A 109 -0.80 -11.09 -14.80
N GLN A 110 -1.79 -10.67 -15.57
CA GLN A 110 -3.00 -10.03 -15.04
C GLN A 110 -3.73 -10.91 -14.01
N TRP A 111 -3.75 -12.20 -14.21
CA TRP A 111 -4.40 -13.16 -13.30
C TRP A 111 -3.68 -13.33 -11.95
N GLN A 112 -2.46 -12.79 -11.81
CA GLN A 112 -1.70 -12.75 -10.54
C GLN A 112 -1.82 -11.39 -9.84
N ARG A 113 -2.51 -10.42 -10.45
CA ARG A 113 -2.70 -9.11 -9.86
C ARG A 113 -4.00 -9.11 -9.08
N ASP A 114 -3.95 -8.67 -7.84
CA ASP A 114 -5.13 -8.55 -6.98
C ASP A 114 -5.68 -7.13 -7.05
N ASP A 115 -5.30 -6.25 -6.16
CA ASP A 115 -5.79 -4.88 -6.08
C ASP A 115 -4.65 -3.84 -5.91
N ILE A 116 -5.02 -2.58 -6.00
CA ILE A 116 -4.19 -1.46 -5.54
C ILE A 116 -4.76 -0.99 -4.20
N MET A 117 -4.02 -1.25 -3.14
CA MET A 117 -4.35 -0.80 -1.79
C MET A 117 -3.54 0.44 -1.43
N VAL A 118 -4.18 1.45 -0.86
CA VAL A 118 -3.48 2.58 -0.24
C VAL A 118 -3.49 2.44 1.27
N SER A 119 -2.37 2.80 1.89
CA SER A 119 -2.23 2.90 3.34
C SER A 119 -1.75 4.29 3.71
N MET A 120 -2.47 4.97 4.59
CA MET A 120 -2.10 6.27 5.15
C MET A 120 -2.00 6.17 6.67
N ALA A 121 -1.01 6.84 7.24
CA ALA A 121 -0.77 6.85 8.68
C ALA A 121 -0.03 8.12 9.11
N PRO A 122 -0.23 8.63 10.33
CA PRO A 122 0.63 9.65 10.93
C PRO A 122 2.00 9.06 11.30
N ASP A 123 2.90 9.91 11.78
CA ASP A 123 4.19 9.50 12.29
C ASP A 123 4.04 8.43 13.39
N GLY A 124 4.74 7.30 13.23
CA GLY A 124 4.67 6.19 14.15
C GLY A 124 3.47 5.26 13.94
N GLY A 125 2.54 5.59 13.03
CA GLY A 125 1.44 4.70 12.67
C GLY A 125 1.95 3.42 11.98
N SER A 126 1.28 2.31 12.27
CA SER A 126 1.66 0.98 11.77
C SER A 126 0.42 0.10 11.64
N VAL A 127 0.56 -1.00 10.92
CA VAL A 127 -0.43 -2.08 10.87
C VAL A 127 0.00 -3.28 11.72
N GLY A 128 1.12 -3.14 12.45
CA GLY A 128 1.70 -4.21 13.25
C GLY A 128 2.47 -5.24 12.43
N LYS A 129 3.06 -6.19 13.15
CA LYS A 129 3.74 -7.34 12.54
C LYS A 129 2.68 -8.30 11.99
N HIS A 130 2.76 -8.60 10.72
CA HIS A 130 1.85 -9.52 10.04
C HIS A 130 2.59 -10.34 8.98
N TYR A 131 1.89 -11.26 8.38
CA TYR A 131 2.34 -12.12 7.31
C TYR A 131 1.29 -12.12 6.20
N ASP A 132 1.72 -11.93 4.98
CA ASP A 132 0.88 -12.02 3.77
C ASP A 132 1.25 -13.28 2.99
N GLU A 133 0.26 -14.00 2.47
CA GLU A 133 0.45 -15.23 1.70
C GLU A 133 0.72 -14.97 0.20
N TYR A 134 1.01 -13.72 -0.16
CA TYR A 134 1.25 -13.28 -1.54
C TYR A 134 2.37 -12.24 -1.61
N ASP A 135 2.91 -12.08 -2.83
CA ASP A 135 3.95 -11.08 -3.09
C ASP A 135 3.34 -9.68 -3.17
N VAL A 136 4.03 -8.68 -2.61
CA VAL A 136 3.56 -7.30 -2.54
C VAL A 136 4.59 -6.33 -3.12
N PHE A 137 4.12 -5.40 -3.94
CA PHE A 137 4.88 -4.22 -4.33
C PHE A 137 4.52 -3.06 -3.39
N LEU A 138 5.44 -2.68 -2.52
CA LEU A 138 5.27 -1.59 -1.58
C LEU A 138 5.77 -0.28 -2.22
N VAL A 139 4.84 0.61 -2.56
CA VAL A 139 5.14 1.90 -3.20
C VAL A 139 5.01 3.02 -2.16
N GLN A 140 6.09 3.73 -1.87
CA GLN A 140 6.08 4.89 -0.98
C GLN A 140 5.78 6.14 -1.81
N ALA A 141 4.53 6.60 -1.79
CA ALA A 141 4.06 7.77 -2.52
C ALA A 141 4.42 9.07 -1.79
N TYR A 142 4.25 9.12 -0.48
CA TYR A 142 4.51 10.30 0.32
C TYR A 142 5.20 9.96 1.64
N GLY A 143 6.08 10.83 2.15
CA GLY A 143 6.77 10.66 3.44
C GLY A 143 7.80 9.51 3.43
N HIS A 144 7.97 8.88 4.58
CA HIS A 144 8.95 7.82 4.77
C HIS A 144 8.37 6.70 5.63
N ARG A 145 8.61 5.45 5.26
CA ARG A 145 8.25 4.27 6.05
C ARG A 145 9.45 3.33 6.19
N ARG A 146 9.69 2.88 7.42
CA ARG A 146 10.69 1.84 7.69
C ARG A 146 10.02 0.48 7.63
N TRP A 147 10.51 -0.37 6.75
CA TRP A 147 10.11 -1.77 6.65
C TRP A 147 11.13 -2.66 7.34
N GLN A 148 10.64 -3.62 8.12
CA GLN A 148 11.46 -4.65 8.75
C GLN A 148 10.95 -6.00 8.24
N LEU A 149 11.82 -6.70 7.52
CA LEU A 149 11.53 -8.03 6.99
C LEU A 149 12.24 -9.05 7.87
N VAL A 150 11.53 -10.11 8.21
CA VAL A 150 12.08 -11.23 9.00
C VAL A 150 12.00 -12.46 8.14
N ASP A 151 13.15 -13.12 7.90
CA ASP A 151 13.15 -14.43 7.28
C ASP A 151 12.46 -15.41 8.23
N SER A 152 11.48 -16.15 7.70
CA SER A 152 10.98 -17.34 8.36
C SER A 152 12.03 -18.44 8.16
N ALA A 153 12.88 -18.60 9.17
CA ALA A 153 13.78 -19.76 9.24
C ALA A 153 13.00 -21.04 9.47
#